data_e6c6c64a9daa849d27390588ccf14437
#
_entry.id   e6c6c64a9daa849d27390588ccf14437
#
_cell.length_a   1.000
_cell.length_b   1.000
_cell.length_c   1.000
_cell.angle_alpha   90.00
_cell.angle_beta   90.00
_cell.angle_gamma   90.00
#
_symmetry.space_group_name_H-M   'P 1'
#
loop_
_entity.id
_entity.type
_entity.pdbx_description
1 polymer ?
#
loop_
_entity_poly.entity_id
_entity_poly.type
_entity_poly.pdbx_seq_one_letter_code
_entity_poly.pdbx_strand_id
1 'polypeptide(L)'
;MTYQDFKKAVSIFGLGERANLAQIKDKQRELVKAHHPDRAGSSTPEAIREINSAYEILMEYCNGYEFCFSEEEFLEQTPTERLKRQFSWDPVWGGKNEAQDD
;
A
#
# COMPACT_ATOMS: atom_id res chain seq x y z
N MET A 1 19.93 -2.10 0.56
CA MET A 1 19.02 -2.06 1.72
C MET A 1 19.09 -3.40 2.44
N THR A 2 19.15 -3.34 3.75
CA THR A 2 19.14 -4.55 4.56
C THR A 2 17.76 -4.75 5.16
N TYR A 3 17.54 -5.93 5.71
CA TYR A 3 16.26 -6.17 6.37
C TYR A 3 16.08 -5.25 7.57
N GLN A 4 17.16 -4.94 8.26
CA GLN A 4 17.08 -4.00 9.38
C GLN A 4 16.64 -2.62 8.92
N ASP A 5 17.21 -2.15 7.80
CA ASP A 5 16.81 -0.88 7.22
C ASP A 5 15.34 -0.90 6.84
N PHE A 6 14.91 -2.00 6.25
CA PHE A 6 13.53 -2.17 5.83
C PHE A 6 12.60 -2.14 7.02
N LYS A 7 12.93 -2.89 8.07
CA LYS A 7 12.10 -2.91 9.28
C LYS A 7 11.98 -1.53 9.91
N LYS A 8 13.08 -0.81 9.93
CA LYS A 8 13.08 0.54 10.50
C LYS A 8 12.15 1.45 9.70
N ALA A 9 12.22 1.34 8.37
CA ALA A 9 11.38 2.17 7.50
C ALA A 9 9.90 1.87 7.74
N VAL A 10 9.55 0.59 7.84
CA VAL A 10 8.17 0.19 8.12
C VAL A 10 7.72 0.76 9.47
N SER A 11 8.61 0.73 10.45
CA SER A 11 8.30 1.24 11.78
C SER A 11 8.10 2.75 11.76
N ILE A 12 8.97 3.48 11.07
CA ILE A 12 8.85 4.93 10.99
C ILE A 12 7.53 5.33 10.36
N PHE A 13 7.09 4.58 9.35
CA PHE A 13 5.82 4.87 8.69
C PHE A 13 4.63 4.26 9.40
N GLY A 14 4.86 3.43 10.41
CA GLY A 14 3.76 2.83 11.15
C GLY A 14 2.89 1.94 10.30
N LEU A 15 3.48 1.27 9.33
CA LEU A 15 2.72 0.41 8.44
C LEU A 15 2.43 -0.93 9.11
N GLY A 16 1.26 -1.48 8.78
CA GLY A 16 0.97 -2.85 9.16
C GLY A 16 1.66 -3.82 8.23
N GLU A 17 1.20 -5.04 8.24
CA GLU A 17 1.81 -6.06 7.39
C GLU A 17 1.53 -5.83 5.91
N ARG A 18 0.47 -5.13 5.59
CA ARG A 18 0.10 -4.89 4.21
C ARG A 18 -0.26 -3.44 4.02
N ALA A 19 0.22 -2.90 2.93
CA ALA A 19 -0.09 -1.52 2.56
C ALA A 19 0.08 -1.40 1.06
N ASN A 20 -0.68 -0.52 0.46
CA ASN A 20 -0.50 -0.26 -0.96
C ASN A 20 0.27 1.05 -1.15
N LEU A 21 0.62 1.33 -2.39
CA LEU A 21 1.41 2.52 -2.69
C LEU A 21 0.72 3.80 -2.28
N ALA A 22 -0.59 3.87 -2.47
CA ALA A 22 -1.33 5.07 -2.11
C ALA A 22 -1.23 5.34 -0.62
N GLN A 23 -1.32 4.28 0.19
CA GLN A 23 -1.22 4.42 1.64
C GLN A 23 0.17 4.88 2.06
N ILE A 24 1.19 4.35 1.41
CA ILE A 24 2.57 4.74 1.73
C ILE A 24 2.79 6.20 1.38
N LYS A 25 2.30 6.63 0.22
CA LYS A 25 2.46 8.02 -0.22
C LYS A 25 1.69 8.98 0.67
N ASP A 26 0.49 8.60 1.07
CA ASP A 26 -0.30 9.43 1.98
C ASP A 26 0.40 9.57 3.31
N LYS A 27 0.96 8.48 3.81
CA LYS A 27 1.66 8.52 5.09
C LYS A 27 2.90 9.39 5.01
N GLN A 28 3.62 9.32 3.91
CA GLN A 28 4.80 10.15 3.72
C GLN A 28 4.43 11.63 3.79
N ARG A 29 3.36 12.02 3.10
CA ARG A 29 2.90 13.40 3.15
C ARG A 29 2.50 13.81 4.56
N GLU A 30 1.82 12.92 5.25
CA GLU A 30 1.38 13.17 6.62
C GLU A 30 2.56 13.39 7.56
N LEU A 31 3.57 12.53 7.44
CA LEU A 31 4.73 12.61 8.30
C LEU A 31 5.56 13.86 8.01
N VAL A 32 5.74 14.17 6.74
CA VAL A 32 6.50 15.36 6.37
C VAL A 32 5.77 16.61 6.86
N LYS A 33 4.46 16.62 6.71
CA LYS A 33 3.67 17.76 7.18
C LYS A 33 3.78 17.93 8.70
N ALA A 34 3.74 16.84 9.43
CA ALA A 34 3.82 16.87 10.88
C ALA A 34 5.17 17.35 11.37
N HIS A 35 6.22 17.14 10.58
CA HIS A 35 7.57 17.47 10.98
C HIS A 35 8.16 18.62 10.17
N HIS A 36 7.31 19.38 9.50
CA HIS A 36 7.80 20.51 8.73
C HIS A 36 8.36 21.59 9.64
N PRO A 37 9.48 22.22 9.25
CA PRO A 37 10.12 23.22 10.11
C PRO A 37 9.23 24.40 10.49
N ASP A 38 8.24 24.70 9.65
CA ASP A 38 7.33 25.82 9.94
C ASP A 38 6.35 25.51 11.04
N ARG A 39 6.26 24.26 11.41
CA ARG A 39 5.36 23.91 12.49
C ARG A 39 6.04 24.05 13.81
N ALA A 40 5.28 24.48 14.74
CA ALA A 40 5.75 24.86 16.04
C ALA A 40 6.78 23.90 16.60
N GLY A 41 7.98 24.31 16.47
CA GLY A 41 9.06 23.88 17.28
C GLY A 41 9.41 22.43 17.42
N SER A 42 8.71 21.56 16.78
CA SER A 42 8.94 20.16 17.06
C SER A 42 9.67 19.43 15.98
N SER A 43 9.94 20.08 14.86
CA SER A 43 10.58 19.33 13.79
C SER A 43 12.07 19.63 13.75
N THR A 44 12.82 18.60 13.46
CA THR A 44 14.24 18.71 13.26
C THR A 44 14.56 18.27 11.84
N PRO A 45 15.64 18.81 11.29
CA PRO A 45 16.07 18.34 9.97
C PRO A 45 16.32 16.84 9.93
N GLU A 46 16.72 16.28 11.04
CA GLU A 46 16.96 14.85 11.12
C GLU A 46 15.67 14.05 10.96
N ALA A 47 14.58 14.54 11.56
CA ALA A 47 13.32 13.83 11.45
C ALA A 47 12.87 13.75 9.98
N ILE A 48 12.98 14.89 9.28
CA ILE A 48 12.61 14.91 7.87
C ILE A 48 13.52 13.99 7.06
N ARG A 49 14.81 14.01 7.39
CA ARG A 49 15.77 13.16 6.68
C ARG A 49 15.45 11.68 6.86
N GLU A 50 15.09 11.31 8.08
CA GLU A 50 14.73 9.92 8.36
C GLU A 50 13.47 9.50 7.63
N ILE A 51 12.49 10.39 7.58
CA ILE A 51 11.25 10.10 6.86
C ILE A 51 11.54 9.90 5.38
N ASN A 52 12.36 10.76 4.81
CA ASN A 52 12.68 10.66 3.39
C ASN A 52 13.49 9.42 3.08
N SER A 53 14.44 9.06 3.95
CA SER A 53 15.21 7.84 3.78
C SER A 53 14.33 6.61 3.87
N ALA A 54 13.42 6.60 4.82
CA ALA A 54 12.50 5.49 4.98
C ALA A 54 11.61 5.37 3.73
N TYR A 55 11.15 6.50 3.22
CA TYR A 55 10.32 6.49 2.02
C TYR A 55 11.07 5.89 0.83
N GLU A 56 12.34 6.24 0.66
CA GLU A 56 13.15 5.70 -0.42
C GLU A 56 13.28 4.18 -0.31
N ILE A 57 13.48 3.71 0.90
CA ILE A 57 13.60 2.27 1.13
C ILE A 57 12.29 1.56 0.77
N LEU A 58 11.17 2.13 1.21
CA LEU A 58 9.87 1.53 0.92
C LEU A 58 9.59 1.54 -0.58
N MET A 59 9.96 2.63 -1.26
CA MET A 59 9.77 2.70 -2.70
C MET A 59 10.66 1.72 -3.44
N GLU A 60 11.88 1.55 -2.99
CA GLU A 60 12.78 0.56 -3.58
C GLU A 60 12.19 -0.84 -3.46
N TYR A 61 11.68 -1.16 -2.29
CA TYR A 61 11.04 -2.45 -2.07
C TYR A 61 9.84 -2.64 -2.99
N CYS A 62 8.99 -1.63 -3.08
CA CYS A 62 7.80 -1.72 -3.89
C CYS A 62 8.12 -1.80 -5.38
N ASN A 63 9.13 -1.06 -5.81
CA ASN A 63 9.52 -1.08 -7.22
C ASN A 63 10.09 -2.42 -7.65
N GLY A 64 10.70 -3.14 -6.71
CA GLY A 64 11.21 -4.46 -7.02
C GLY A 64 10.24 -5.58 -6.76
N TYR A 65 9.07 -5.25 -6.27
CA TYR A 65 8.09 -6.26 -5.93
C TYR A 65 7.43 -6.81 -7.18
N GLU A 66 7.40 -8.12 -7.28
CA GLU A 66 6.80 -8.77 -8.43
C GLU A 66 5.36 -9.12 -8.10
N PHE A 67 4.45 -8.41 -8.73
CA PHE A 67 3.03 -8.67 -8.52
C PHE A 67 2.65 -9.97 -9.20
N CYS A 68 1.67 -10.64 -8.61
CA CYS A 68 1.17 -11.89 -9.16
C CYS A 68 -0.12 -11.59 -9.92
N PHE A 69 -0.16 -11.97 -11.19
CA PHE A 69 -1.31 -11.68 -12.03
C PHE A 69 -2.19 -12.89 -12.27
N SER A 70 -2.15 -13.83 -11.33
CA SER A 70 -3.03 -14.99 -11.39
C SER A 70 -4.45 -14.57 -11.02
N GLU A 71 -5.40 -15.38 -11.45
CA GLU A 71 -6.79 -15.12 -11.07
C GLU A 71 -6.98 -15.22 -9.57
N GLU A 72 -6.29 -16.16 -8.96
CA GLU A 72 -6.40 -16.34 -7.51
C GLU A 72 -5.98 -15.07 -6.77
N GLU A 73 -4.84 -14.51 -7.15
CA GLU A 73 -4.37 -13.29 -6.53
C GLU A 73 -5.28 -12.12 -6.83
N PHE A 74 -5.76 -12.05 -8.07
CA PHE A 74 -6.69 -10.99 -8.44
C PHE A 74 -7.91 -10.99 -7.53
N LEU A 75 -8.48 -12.16 -7.27
CA LEU A 75 -9.65 -12.25 -6.41
C LEU A 75 -9.34 -11.90 -4.98
N GLU A 76 -8.13 -12.24 -4.50
CA GLU A 76 -7.72 -11.87 -3.16
C GLU A 76 -7.61 -10.36 -3.00
N GLN A 77 -7.12 -9.69 -4.05
CA GLN A 77 -6.90 -8.25 -3.98
C GLN A 77 -8.13 -7.43 -4.31
N THR A 78 -9.17 -8.07 -4.82
CA THR A 78 -10.39 -7.37 -5.22
C THR A 78 -11.60 -8.08 -4.60
N PRO A 79 -11.86 -7.80 -3.31
CA PRO A 79 -12.96 -8.50 -2.63
C PRO A 79 -14.31 -8.34 -3.29
N THR A 80 -14.54 -7.19 -3.92
CA THR A 80 -15.80 -6.97 -4.63
C THR A 80 -15.96 -7.94 -5.79
N GLU A 81 -14.89 -8.15 -6.54
CA GLU A 81 -14.94 -9.08 -7.65
C GLU A 81 -15.10 -10.51 -7.19
N ARG A 82 -14.47 -10.85 -6.08
CA ARG A 82 -14.62 -12.17 -5.50
C ARG A 82 -16.07 -12.41 -5.09
N LEU A 83 -16.68 -11.41 -4.50
CA LEU A 83 -18.06 -11.51 -4.07
C LEU A 83 -18.99 -11.67 -5.26
N LYS A 84 -18.77 -10.90 -6.32
CA LYS A 84 -19.54 -11.02 -7.53
C LYS A 84 -19.45 -12.41 -8.10
N ARG A 85 -18.25 -12.95 -8.16
CA ARG A 85 -18.03 -14.28 -8.69
C ARG A 85 -18.76 -15.32 -7.87
N GLN A 86 -18.69 -15.16 -6.55
CA GLN A 86 -19.36 -16.09 -5.65
C GLN A 86 -20.84 -16.11 -5.87
N PHE A 87 -21.45 -14.98 -6.15
CA PHE A 87 -22.88 -14.87 -6.34
C PHE A 87 -23.31 -15.09 -7.79
N SER A 88 -22.38 -15.26 -8.71
CA SER A 88 -22.74 -15.48 -10.10
C SER A 88 -23.43 -16.82 -10.31
N TRP A 89 -23.33 -17.72 -9.35
CA TRP A 89 -24.01 -18.99 -9.41
C TRP A 89 -25.47 -18.92 -9.03
N ASP A 90 -25.84 -17.86 -8.33
CA ASP A 90 -27.19 -17.70 -7.80
C ASP A 90 -28.10 -17.24 -8.91
N PRO A 91 -29.20 -17.93 -9.17
CA PRO A 91 -30.13 -17.51 -10.22
C PRO A 91 -30.65 -16.09 -10.03
N VAL A 92 -30.74 -15.65 -8.78
CA VAL A 92 -31.22 -14.31 -8.47
C VAL A 92 -30.17 -13.26 -8.87
N TRP A 93 -28.92 -13.55 -8.65
CA TRP A 93 -27.82 -12.64 -8.95
C TRP A 93 -27.30 -12.84 -10.34
N GLY A 94 -27.43 -14.05 -10.82
CA GLY A 94 -26.77 -14.48 -11.95
C GLY A 94 -27.08 -13.77 -13.12
N GLY A 95 -27.08 -13.68 -13.27
CA GLY A 95 -27.03 -13.29 -14.31
C GLY A 95 -26.24 -13.35 -15.33
N LYS A 96 -25.95 -13.12 -15.89
CA LYS A 96 -25.30 -13.15 -16.84
C LYS A 96 -24.20 -12.65 -17.02
N ASN A 97 -23.62 -12.63 -17.08
CA ASN A 97 -22.69 -12.12 -17.15
C ASN A 97 -21.90 -11.95 -17.77
N GLU A 98 -21.72 -11.77 -18.32
CA GLU A 98 -21.11 -11.57 -18.85
C GLU A 98 -20.18 -11.41 -19.13
N ALA A 99 -19.73 -11.35 -19.56
CA ALA A 99 -18.87 -11.31 -19.75
C ALA A 99 -17.87 -11.07 -19.94
N GLN A 100 -17.35 -11.15 -20.08
CA GLN A 100 -16.51 -10.99 -20.12
C GLN A 100 -15.65 -10.98 -20.46
N ASP A 101 -15.17 -10.85 -20.74
CA ASP A 101 -14.37 -10.78 -20.96
C ASP A 101 -13.47 -10.78 -21.07
N ASP A 102 -13.05 -10.90 -21.29
CA ASP A 102 -12.15 -10.89 -21.41
C ASP A 102 -11.55 -10.97 -21.61
#